data_2161c7260823bf144eac0b681d234bfb
#
_entry.id   2161c7260823bf144eac0b681d234bfb
#
_cell.length_a   1.000
_cell.length_b   1.000
_cell.length_c   1.000
_cell.angle_alpha   90.00
_cell.angle_beta   90.00
_cell.angle_gamma   90.00
#
_symmetry.space_group_name_H-M   'P 1'
#
loop_
_entity.id
_entity.type
_entity.pdbx_description
1 polymer ?
#
loop_
_entity_poly.entity_id
_entity_poly.type
_entity_poly.pdbx_seq_one_letter_code
_entity_poly.pdbx_strand_id
1 'polypeptide(L)'
;MKEGIKKVALDILQNNFIFFIGVILLVYKGLLINNLIGLGTNINTILYTILVALLIMCPTINHKNKFGYIYLNVVYLLVTIIIYADFLYYSYSTNFLSFYQIENIKYSKEIASGVACIINAKSMFIFFIDNILILLLSILCYKKI
;
A
#
# COMPACT_ATOMS: atom_id res chain seq x y z
N MET A 1 -19.87 -16.29 29.94
CA MET A 1 -18.65 -16.61 29.17
C MET A 1 -18.64 -15.98 27.76
N LYS A 2 -19.71 -16.07 26.95
CA LYS A 2 -19.77 -15.48 25.60
C LYS A 2 -19.67 -13.93 25.57
N GLU A 3 -20.25 -13.22 26.55
CA GLU A 3 -20.18 -11.76 26.61
C GLU A 3 -18.79 -11.21 26.96
N GLY A 4 -18.06 -11.90 27.82
CA GLY A 4 -16.69 -11.52 28.16
C GLY A 4 -15.75 -11.65 26.94
N ILE A 5 -15.89 -12.71 26.15
CA ILE A 5 -15.09 -12.92 24.93
C ILE A 5 -15.40 -11.85 23.88
N LYS A 6 -16.67 -11.48 23.71
CA LYS A 6 -17.07 -10.39 22.77
C LYS A 6 -16.48 -9.03 23.18
N LYS A 7 -16.47 -8.72 24.47
CA LYS A 7 -15.91 -7.46 24.97
C LYS A 7 -14.41 -7.39 24.76
N VAL A 8 -13.67 -8.46 25.06
CA VAL A 8 -12.23 -8.54 24.81
C VAL A 8 -11.90 -8.44 23.32
N ALA A 9 -12.67 -9.12 22.45
CA ALA A 9 -12.46 -9.02 21.00
C ALA A 9 -12.73 -7.61 20.45
N LEU A 10 -13.76 -6.93 20.95
CA LEU A 10 -14.06 -5.53 20.59
C LEU A 10 -12.95 -4.58 21.04
N ASP A 11 -12.43 -4.75 22.25
CA ASP A 11 -11.34 -3.94 22.78
C ASP A 11 -10.05 -4.13 21.95
N ILE A 12 -9.73 -5.37 21.56
CA ILE A 12 -8.58 -5.65 20.71
C ILE A 12 -8.75 -5.01 19.32
N LEU A 13 -9.94 -5.12 18.72
CA LEU A 13 -10.25 -4.50 17.43
C LEU A 13 -10.16 -2.98 17.48
N GLN A 14 -10.73 -2.35 18.52
CA GLN A 14 -10.66 -0.90 18.69
C GLN A 14 -9.24 -0.41 18.92
N ASN A 15 -8.43 -1.17 19.67
CA ASN A 15 -7.05 -0.81 19.99
C ASN A 15 -6.12 -0.93 18.77
N ASN A 16 -6.40 -1.86 17.87
CA ASN A 16 -5.58 -2.15 16.69
C ASN A 16 -6.28 -1.81 15.37
N PHE A 17 -7.28 -0.93 15.40
CA PHE A 17 -8.06 -0.56 14.22
C PHE A 17 -7.20 -0.06 13.06
N ILE A 18 -6.20 0.80 13.35
CA ILE A 18 -5.27 1.35 12.37
C ILE A 18 -4.44 0.22 11.72
N PHE A 19 -3.97 -0.72 12.54
CA PHE A 19 -3.22 -1.88 12.08
C PHE A 19 -4.03 -2.71 11.08
N PHE A 20 -5.26 -3.10 11.44
CA PHE A 20 -6.10 -3.92 10.58
C PHE A 20 -6.48 -3.22 9.27
N ILE A 21 -6.86 -1.95 9.33
CA ILE A 21 -7.15 -1.18 8.12
C ILE A 21 -5.91 -1.07 7.24
N GLY A 22 -4.76 -0.75 7.81
CA GLY A 22 -3.51 -0.64 7.07
C GLY A 22 -3.13 -1.94 6.35
N VAL A 23 -3.27 -3.08 7.03
CA VAL A 23 -3.01 -4.41 6.43
C VAL A 23 -3.97 -4.66 5.25
N ILE A 24 -5.27 -4.44 5.44
CA ILE A 24 -6.28 -4.65 4.38
C ILE A 24 -5.97 -3.78 3.16
N LEU A 25 -5.65 -2.50 3.37
CA LEU A 25 -5.36 -1.56 2.30
C LEU A 25 -4.07 -1.92 1.55
N LEU A 26 -3.02 -2.33 2.25
CA LEU A 26 -1.76 -2.78 1.64
C LEU A 26 -1.94 -4.07 0.83
N VAL A 27 -2.71 -5.03 1.36
CA VAL A 27 -3.05 -6.26 0.63
C VAL A 27 -3.85 -5.93 -0.63
N TYR A 28 -4.88 -5.09 -0.52
CA TYR A 28 -5.65 -4.63 -1.68
C TYR A 28 -4.75 -4.00 -2.75
N LYS A 29 -3.83 -3.11 -2.36
CA LYS A 29 -2.91 -2.44 -3.27
C LYS A 29 -1.95 -3.43 -3.95
N GLY A 30 -1.40 -4.40 -3.21
CA GLY A 30 -0.54 -5.44 -3.78
C GLY A 30 -1.26 -6.36 -4.76
N LEU A 31 -2.53 -6.69 -4.50
CA LEU A 31 -3.33 -7.51 -5.43
C LEU A 31 -3.78 -6.72 -6.66
N LEU A 32 -4.02 -5.41 -6.51
CA LEU A 32 -4.41 -4.53 -7.60
C LEU A 32 -3.34 -4.48 -8.70
N ILE A 33 -2.06 -4.36 -8.33
CA ILE A 33 -0.98 -4.34 -9.33
C ILE A 33 -0.90 -5.66 -10.09
N ASN A 34 -1.02 -6.81 -9.41
CA ASN A 34 -0.98 -8.11 -10.07
C ASN A 34 -2.09 -8.26 -11.12
N ASN A 35 -3.28 -7.76 -10.82
CA ASN A 35 -4.41 -7.76 -11.77
C ASN A 35 -4.17 -6.81 -12.94
N LEU A 36 -3.63 -5.60 -12.69
CA LEU A 36 -3.37 -4.61 -13.75
C LEU A 36 -2.27 -5.07 -14.72
N ILE A 37 -1.30 -5.82 -14.21
CA ILE A 37 -0.19 -6.36 -15.01
C ILE A 37 -0.59 -7.66 -15.73
N GLY A 38 -1.74 -8.27 -15.36
CA GLY A 38 -2.22 -9.50 -15.98
C GLY A 38 -1.52 -10.77 -15.51
N LEU A 39 -0.75 -10.73 -14.41
CA LEU A 39 -0.04 -11.90 -13.86
C LEU A 39 -0.97 -12.88 -13.15
N GLY A 40 -2.21 -12.48 -12.88
CA GLY A 40 -3.14 -13.25 -12.06
C GLY A 40 -2.75 -13.30 -10.58
N THR A 41 -3.63 -13.86 -9.77
CA THR A 41 -3.41 -14.00 -8.32
C THR A 41 -3.37 -15.46 -7.95
N ASN A 42 -2.17 -15.96 -7.62
CA ASN A 42 -1.97 -17.28 -7.03
C ASN A 42 -2.08 -17.19 -5.50
N ILE A 43 -2.42 -18.31 -4.86
CA ILE A 43 -2.51 -18.39 -3.39
C ILE A 43 -1.21 -17.96 -2.70
N ASN A 44 -0.07 -18.31 -3.29
CA ASN A 44 1.25 -17.92 -2.78
C ASN A 44 1.44 -16.40 -2.82
N THR A 45 1.03 -15.75 -3.92
CA THR A 45 1.09 -14.29 -4.05
C THR A 45 0.25 -13.59 -2.99
N ILE A 46 -0.95 -14.11 -2.72
CA ILE A 46 -1.83 -13.59 -1.66
C ILE A 46 -1.16 -13.74 -0.30
N LEU A 47 -0.62 -14.91 0.02
CA LEU A 47 0.05 -15.18 1.29
C LEU A 47 1.28 -14.27 1.50
N TYR A 48 2.13 -14.11 0.49
CA TYR A 48 3.28 -13.20 0.56
C TYR A 48 2.85 -11.74 0.75
N THR A 49 1.83 -11.30 0.04
CA THR A 49 1.32 -9.93 0.16
C THR A 49 0.78 -9.67 1.58
N ILE A 50 0.05 -10.63 2.16
CA ILE A 50 -0.44 -10.54 3.53
C ILE A 50 0.73 -10.47 4.52
N LEU A 51 1.74 -11.35 4.38
CA LEU A 51 2.89 -11.39 5.25
C LEU A 51 3.67 -10.07 5.22
N VAL A 52 3.92 -9.53 4.04
CA VAL A 52 4.60 -8.23 3.88
C VAL A 52 3.76 -7.10 4.48
N ALA A 53 2.45 -7.08 4.25
CA ALA A 53 1.56 -6.08 4.83
C ALA A 53 1.56 -6.12 6.37
N LEU A 54 1.55 -7.31 6.97
CA LEU A 54 1.65 -7.50 8.42
C LEU A 54 2.97 -6.95 8.98
N LEU A 55 4.09 -7.24 8.31
CA LEU A 55 5.41 -6.74 8.72
C LEU A 55 5.49 -5.21 8.64
N ILE A 56 5.02 -4.62 7.55
CA ILE A 56 5.04 -3.17 7.37
C ILE A 56 4.17 -2.46 8.42
N MET A 57 3.00 -3.02 8.75
CA MET A 57 2.08 -2.40 9.71
C MET A 57 2.38 -2.73 11.17
N CYS A 58 3.33 -3.63 11.46
CA CYS A 58 3.71 -4.01 12.82
C CYS A 58 3.95 -2.82 13.78
N PRO A 59 4.61 -1.72 13.40
CA PRO A 59 4.81 -0.57 14.27
C PRO A 59 3.52 0.14 14.72
N THR A 60 2.38 -0.14 14.10
CA THR A 60 1.09 0.47 14.50
C THR A 60 0.31 -0.33 15.53
N ILE A 61 0.83 -1.49 15.96
CA ILE A 61 0.19 -2.33 16.98
C ILE A 61 0.12 -1.56 18.31
N ASN A 62 -1.06 -1.55 18.93
CA ASN A 62 -1.36 -0.85 20.19
C ASN A 62 -1.17 0.68 20.17
N HIS A 63 -0.98 1.28 19.00
CA HIS A 63 -0.85 2.73 18.88
C HIS A 63 -2.20 3.35 18.49
N LYS A 64 -2.93 3.84 19.53
CA LYS A 64 -4.15 4.67 19.36
C LYS A 64 -3.84 6.14 19.06
N ASN A 65 -2.58 6.54 19.15
CA ASN A 65 -2.14 7.92 19.12
C ASN A 65 -2.00 8.45 17.69
N LYS A 66 -1.82 9.76 17.58
CA LYS A 66 -1.51 10.51 16.34
C LYS A 66 -0.44 9.84 15.48
N PHE A 67 0.56 9.22 16.13
CA PHE A 67 1.65 8.51 15.46
C PHE A 67 1.14 7.40 14.51
N GLY A 68 0.18 6.57 14.95
CA GLY A 68 -0.34 5.48 14.12
C GLY A 68 -1.00 5.98 12.82
N TYR A 69 -1.75 7.08 12.89
CA TYR A 69 -2.37 7.69 11.70
C TYR A 69 -1.35 8.31 10.76
N ILE A 70 -0.35 9.02 11.31
CA ILE A 70 0.73 9.61 10.51
C ILE A 70 1.53 8.50 9.83
N TYR A 71 1.92 7.47 10.58
CA TYR A 71 2.66 6.32 10.07
C TYR A 71 1.90 5.64 8.93
N LEU A 72 0.61 5.34 9.12
CA LEU A 72 -0.24 4.74 8.08
C LEU A 72 -0.23 5.56 6.79
N ASN A 73 -0.46 6.88 6.89
CA ASN A 73 -0.51 7.74 5.70
C ASN A 73 0.84 7.81 4.97
N VAL A 74 1.94 7.98 5.71
CA VAL A 74 3.29 8.07 5.13
C VAL A 74 3.68 6.76 4.47
N VAL A 75 3.53 5.65 5.17
CA VAL A 75 3.90 4.32 4.65
C VAL A 75 3.03 3.94 3.46
N TYR A 76 1.72 4.17 3.55
CA TYR A 76 0.81 3.87 2.44
C TYR A 76 1.12 4.68 1.20
N LEU A 77 1.46 5.97 1.34
CA LEU A 77 1.89 6.82 0.25
C LEU A 77 3.19 6.30 -0.38
N LEU A 78 4.20 5.96 0.44
CA LEU A 78 5.47 5.42 -0.05
C LEU A 78 5.28 4.11 -0.82
N VAL A 79 4.50 3.19 -0.28
CA VAL A 79 4.17 1.92 -0.95
C VAL A 79 3.43 2.20 -2.27
N THR A 80 2.50 3.14 -2.29
CA THR A 80 1.80 3.52 -3.53
C THR A 80 2.75 4.05 -4.59
N ILE A 81 3.71 4.89 -4.22
CA ILE A 81 4.71 5.43 -5.15
C ILE A 81 5.57 4.31 -5.73
N ILE A 82 6.04 3.38 -4.88
CA ILE A 82 6.86 2.24 -5.32
C ILE A 82 6.05 1.35 -6.28
N ILE A 83 4.84 0.98 -5.91
CA ILE A 83 3.96 0.14 -6.74
C ILE A 83 3.62 0.82 -8.07
N TYR A 84 3.39 2.14 -8.06
CA TYR A 84 3.12 2.90 -9.27
C TYR A 84 4.36 2.99 -10.19
N ALA A 85 5.55 3.18 -9.61
CA ALA A 85 6.79 3.14 -10.35
C ALA A 85 7.03 1.77 -11.00
N ASP A 86 6.79 0.68 -10.26
CA ASP A 86 6.87 -0.69 -10.80
C ASP A 86 5.87 -0.92 -11.93
N PHE A 87 4.64 -0.44 -11.79
CA PHE A 87 3.62 -0.52 -12.84
C PHE A 87 4.05 0.20 -14.12
N LEU A 88 4.56 1.43 -14.00
CA LEU A 88 5.04 2.21 -15.14
C LEU A 88 6.23 1.53 -15.82
N TYR A 89 7.19 1.07 -15.03
CA TYR A 89 8.37 0.38 -15.55
C TYR A 89 8.01 -0.92 -16.24
N TYR A 90 7.12 -1.72 -15.65
CA TYR A 90 6.63 -2.95 -16.27
C TYR A 90 5.89 -2.68 -17.59
N SER A 91 5.08 -1.64 -17.63
CA SER A 91 4.36 -1.21 -18.84
C SER A 91 5.31 -0.80 -19.99
N TYR A 92 6.51 -0.33 -19.63
CA TYR A 92 7.55 0.05 -20.59
C TYR A 92 8.44 -1.12 -21.03
N SER A 93 8.91 -1.92 -20.06
CA SER A 93 9.98 -2.91 -20.27
C SER A 93 9.51 -4.35 -20.24
N THR A 94 8.24 -4.62 -19.86
CA THR A 94 7.69 -5.95 -19.56
C THR A 94 8.42 -6.70 -18.44
N ASN A 95 9.27 -6.01 -17.69
CA ASN A 95 10.01 -6.52 -16.54
C ASN A 95 9.79 -5.65 -15.32
N PHE A 96 9.94 -6.22 -14.11
CA PHE A 96 9.89 -5.44 -12.86
C PHE A 96 11.18 -4.68 -12.63
N LEU A 97 11.07 -3.55 -11.93
CA LEU A 97 12.21 -2.79 -11.43
C LEU A 97 13.05 -3.68 -10.49
N SER A 98 14.31 -3.94 -10.86
CA SER A 98 15.26 -4.65 -10.01
C SER A 98 16.36 -3.70 -9.55
N PHE A 99 16.90 -3.94 -8.35
CA PHE A 99 18.03 -3.16 -7.84
C PHE A 99 19.25 -3.20 -8.77
N TYR A 100 19.40 -4.26 -9.54
CA TYR A 100 20.48 -4.40 -10.53
C TYR A 100 20.36 -3.39 -11.69
N GLN A 101 19.15 -2.93 -12.00
CA GLN A 101 18.92 -1.97 -13.08
C GLN A 101 19.20 -0.53 -12.66
N ILE A 102 19.27 -0.26 -11.34
CA ILE A 102 19.64 1.05 -10.79
C ILE A 102 21.12 1.39 -11.15
N GLU A 103 21.98 0.39 -11.31
CA GLU A 103 23.36 0.60 -11.76
C GLU A 103 23.44 1.14 -13.19
N ASN A 104 22.43 0.91 -14.02
CA ASN A 104 22.35 1.40 -15.38
C ASN A 104 21.73 2.82 -15.48
N ILE A 105 21.90 3.64 -14.45
CA ILE A 105 21.44 5.04 -14.41
C ILE A 105 21.91 5.88 -15.63
N LYS A 106 22.96 5.45 -16.31
CA LYS A 106 23.44 6.10 -17.54
C LYS A 106 22.39 6.20 -18.65
N TYR A 107 21.45 5.24 -18.67
CA TYR A 107 20.32 5.20 -19.62
C TYR A 107 19.03 5.77 -19.05
N SER A 108 19.09 6.38 -17.84
CA SER A 108 17.91 6.86 -17.12
C SER A 108 17.12 7.92 -17.88
N LYS A 109 17.78 8.75 -18.72
CA LYS A 109 17.09 9.77 -19.51
C LYS A 109 16.19 9.18 -20.60
N GLU A 110 16.64 8.12 -21.29
CA GLU A 110 15.87 7.47 -22.33
C GLU A 110 14.70 6.68 -21.73
N ILE A 111 14.95 5.97 -20.60
CA ILE A 111 13.92 5.27 -19.85
C ILE A 111 12.90 6.26 -19.28
N ALA A 112 13.36 7.38 -18.70
CA ALA A 112 12.47 8.39 -18.14
C ALA A 112 11.57 9.03 -19.19
N SER A 113 12.09 9.32 -20.40
CA SER A 113 11.28 9.86 -21.49
C SER A 113 10.23 8.84 -21.98
N GLY A 114 10.60 7.56 -22.10
CA GLY A 114 9.68 6.48 -22.47
C GLY A 114 8.59 6.25 -21.41
N VAL A 115 8.97 6.22 -20.12
CA VAL A 115 8.02 6.09 -19.01
C VAL A 115 7.10 7.32 -18.93
N ALA A 116 7.60 8.52 -19.16
CA ALA A 116 6.80 9.75 -19.16
C ALA A 116 5.66 9.71 -20.20
N CYS A 117 5.86 9.07 -21.34
CA CYS A 117 4.81 8.90 -22.35
C CYS A 117 3.69 7.95 -21.91
N ILE A 118 3.95 7.05 -20.95
CA ILE A 118 2.99 6.07 -20.44
C ILE A 118 2.18 6.64 -19.26
N ILE A 119 2.67 7.70 -18.62
CA ILE A 119 1.96 8.35 -17.53
C ILE A 119 0.63 8.88 -18.04
N ASN A 120 -0.44 8.30 -17.51
CA ASN A 120 -1.80 8.67 -17.88
C ASN A 120 -2.56 9.12 -16.64
N ALA A 121 -3.34 10.19 -16.75
CA ALA A 121 -4.18 10.71 -15.68
C ALA A 121 -5.10 9.63 -15.07
N LYS A 122 -5.60 8.70 -15.90
CA LYS A 122 -6.44 7.58 -15.45
C LYS A 122 -5.67 6.63 -14.55
N SER A 123 -4.43 6.25 -14.89
CA SER A 123 -3.61 5.37 -14.06
C SER A 123 -3.23 6.06 -12.74
N MET A 124 -2.82 7.33 -12.79
CA MET A 124 -2.56 8.10 -11.57
C MET A 124 -3.79 8.14 -10.64
N PHE A 125 -4.97 8.40 -11.19
CA PHE A 125 -6.19 8.45 -10.40
C PHE A 125 -6.47 7.10 -9.71
N ILE A 126 -6.35 5.97 -10.44
CA ILE A 126 -6.58 4.62 -9.89
C ILE A 126 -5.61 4.31 -8.74
N PHE A 127 -4.34 4.72 -8.87
CA PHE A 127 -3.33 4.41 -7.85
C PHE A 127 -3.35 5.34 -6.63
N PHE A 128 -3.80 6.58 -6.77
CA PHE A 128 -3.68 7.59 -5.71
C PHE A 128 -5.00 7.99 -5.05
N ILE A 129 -6.17 7.61 -5.59
CA ILE A 129 -7.47 7.99 -5.03
C ILE A 129 -7.67 7.46 -3.60
N ASP A 130 -7.22 6.27 -3.32
CA ASP A 130 -7.30 5.65 -2.01
C ASP A 130 -6.39 6.34 -0.96
N ASN A 131 -5.25 6.90 -1.38
CA ASN A 131 -4.40 7.72 -0.50
C ASN A 131 -5.15 8.96 -0.01
N ILE A 132 -5.91 9.62 -0.91
CA ILE A 132 -6.73 10.79 -0.56
C ILE A 132 -7.83 10.37 0.42
N LEU A 133 -8.49 9.24 0.17
CA LEU A 133 -9.53 8.72 1.06
C LEU A 133 -8.98 8.39 2.46
N ILE A 134 -7.81 7.73 2.55
CA ILE A 134 -7.17 7.40 3.82
C ILE A 134 -6.79 8.66 4.58
N LEU A 135 -6.25 9.67 3.88
CA LEU A 135 -5.89 10.95 4.49
C LEU A 135 -7.12 11.66 5.06
N LEU A 136 -8.22 11.72 4.32
CA LEU A 136 -9.48 12.29 4.78
C LEU A 136 -10.04 11.54 5.99
N LEU A 137 -10.06 10.21 5.95
CA LEU A 137 -10.49 9.38 7.08
C LEU A 137 -9.61 9.58 8.31
N SER A 138 -8.30 9.67 8.13
CA SER A 138 -7.35 9.93 9.21
C SER A 138 -7.60 11.29 9.88
N ILE A 139 -7.89 12.34 9.10
CA ILE A 139 -8.22 13.66 9.63
C ILE A 139 -9.53 13.65 10.40
N LEU A 140 -10.55 12.95 9.88
CA LEU A 140 -11.87 12.85 10.53
C LEU A 140 -11.78 12.06 11.86
N CYS A 141 -11.04 10.96 11.86
CA CYS A 141 -10.83 10.18 13.08
C CYS A 141 -9.97 10.94 14.12
N TYR A 142 -8.97 11.69 13.64
CA TYR A 142 -8.11 12.50 14.50
C TYR A 142 -8.85 13.61 15.25
N LYS A 143 -9.89 14.21 14.65
CA LYS A 143 -10.70 15.25 15.32
C LYS A 143 -11.60 14.70 16.43
N LYS A 144 -11.77 13.37 16.50
CA LYS A 144 -12.59 12.69 17.53
C LYS A 144 -11.77 12.18 18.73
N ILE A 145 -10.44 12.24 18.67
CA ILE A 145 -9.50 11.86 19.74
C ILE A 145 -8.98 13.13 20.43
#